data_d1d058f88743ac2151431e22aa4bfeeb
#
_entry.id   d1d058f88743ac2151431e22aa4bfeeb
#
_cell.length_a   1.000
_cell.length_b   1.000
_cell.length_c   1.000
_cell.angle_alpha   90.00
_cell.angle_beta   90.00
_cell.angle_gamma   90.00
#
_symmetry.space_group_name_H-M   'P 1'
#
loop_
_entity.id
_entity.type
_entity.pdbx_description
1 polymer ?
#
loop_
_entity_poly.entity_id
_entity_poly.type
_entity_poly.pdbx_seq_one_letter_code
_entity_poly.pdbx_strand_id
1 'polypeptide(L)'
;MKLLIGVPTLDFVHVEFLKSLTALLVRLKDDGINFELDIESGTLVYLARERIAHKAINEDFSHVLWLDSDMVFNADVLDDLMFSGKDFVSGVYHARRKGYAPVIFTKLETNPVDGVARFERAESYPSDVFEIAGCGFGCVLIKTDVLKDVCHNKGTCFLPLPNFGEDLAFCKRAAELGHKIWCDPSVVCGHIGHIAIYPEDYENWKKTVSNYNEVNK
;
A
#
# COMPACT_ATOMS: atom_id res chain seq x y z
N MET A 1 -0.26 18.95 11.58
CA MET A 1 -0.80 17.80 10.82
C MET A 1 -1.73 17.03 11.73
N LYS A 2 -2.91 16.61 11.25
CA LYS A 2 -3.79 15.64 11.93
C LYS A 2 -3.83 14.39 11.06
N LEU A 3 -3.23 13.31 11.51
CA LEU A 3 -3.01 12.06 10.75
C LEU A 3 -4.05 11.01 11.16
N LEU A 4 -4.67 10.35 10.18
CA LEU A 4 -5.40 9.11 10.41
C LEU A 4 -4.53 7.94 9.94
N ILE A 5 -4.30 6.95 10.80
CA ILE A 5 -3.67 5.67 10.42
C ILE A 5 -4.81 4.70 10.18
N GLY A 6 -5.03 4.34 8.92
CA GLY A 6 -6.11 3.47 8.48
C GLY A 6 -5.64 2.04 8.25
N VAL A 7 -6.20 1.09 9.02
CA VAL A 7 -5.84 -0.33 8.94
C VAL A 7 -7.08 -1.16 8.61
N PRO A 8 -7.32 -1.48 7.33
CA PRO A 8 -8.36 -2.44 6.97
C PRO A 8 -7.89 -3.86 7.31
N THR A 9 -8.74 -4.64 7.99
CA THR A 9 -8.45 -6.04 8.30
C THR A 9 -9.73 -6.88 8.29
N LEU A 10 -9.60 -8.20 8.18
CA LEU A 10 -10.76 -9.09 8.32
C LEU A 10 -11.00 -9.41 9.80
N ASP A 11 -10.24 -10.37 10.33
CA ASP A 11 -10.49 -10.91 11.67
C ASP A 11 -9.26 -10.82 12.58
N PHE A 12 -8.05 -10.67 12.03
CA PHE A 12 -6.81 -10.65 12.81
C PHE A 12 -5.72 -9.81 12.12
N VAL A 13 -4.72 -9.44 12.91
CA VAL A 13 -3.49 -8.81 12.44
C VAL A 13 -2.30 -9.74 12.67
N HIS A 14 -1.30 -9.65 11.82
CA HIS A 14 -0.07 -10.42 12.01
C HIS A 14 0.79 -9.84 13.13
N VAL A 15 1.46 -10.69 13.89
CA VAL A 15 2.32 -10.26 15.01
C VAL A 15 3.43 -9.31 14.54
N GLU A 16 4.03 -9.57 13.38
CA GLU A 16 5.07 -8.71 12.83
C GLU A 16 4.51 -7.33 12.41
N PHE A 17 3.28 -7.29 11.88
CA PHE A 17 2.57 -6.03 11.66
C PHE A 17 2.35 -5.28 12.97
N LEU A 18 1.87 -5.96 14.01
CA LEU A 18 1.63 -5.35 15.33
C LEU A 18 2.91 -4.75 15.91
N LYS A 19 4.07 -5.42 15.75
CA LYS A 19 5.37 -4.88 16.16
C LYS A 19 5.72 -3.60 15.41
N SER A 20 5.59 -3.61 14.08
CA SER A 20 5.83 -2.42 13.24
C SER A 20 4.89 -1.27 13.60
N LEU A 21 3.59 -1.56 13.75
CA LEU A 21 2.59 -0.57 14.14
C LEU A 21 2.89 0.02 15.51
N THR A 22 3.21 -0.81 16.51
CA THR A 22 3.55 -0.34 17.85
C THR A 22 4.77 0.59 17.83
N ALA A 23 5.81 0.23 17.09
CA ALA A 23 7.01 1.07 16.95
C ALA A 23 6.69 2.42 16.31
N LEU A 24 5.87 2.43 15.25
CA LEU A 24 5.38 3.66 14.61
C LEU A 24 4.59 4.54 15.60
N LEU A 25 3.62 3.96 16.34
CA LEU A 25 2.79 4.73 17.27
C LEU A 25 3.61 5.36 18.41
N VAL A 26 4.62 4.65 18.92
CA VAL A 26 5.57 5.20 19.91
C VAL A 26 6.34 6.37 19.30
N ARG A 27 6.89 6.20 18.11
CA ARG A 27 7.63 7.25 17.40
C ARG A 27 6.77 8.50 17.19
N LEU A 28 5.56 8.35 16.65
CA LEU A 28 4.64 9.47 16.41
C LEU A 28 4.28 10.23 17.68
N LYS A 29 4.12 9.49 18.79
CA LYS A 29 3.86 10.10 20.10
C LYS A 29 5.05 10.90 20.60
N ASP A 30 6.26 10.35 20.48
CA ASP A 30 7.50 11.00 20.92
C ASP A 30 7.78 12.26 20.10
N ASP A 31 7.46 12.26 18.82
CA ASP A 31 7.57 13.42 17.91
C ASP A 31 6.41 14.43 18.06
N GLY A 32 5.44 14.17 18.93
CA GLY A 32 4.30 15.08 19.19
C GLY A 32 3.33 15.19 18.00
N ILE A 33 3.30 14.19 17.11
CA ILE A 33 2.38 14.16 15.99
C ILE A 33 0.95 13.88 16.48
N ASN A 34 -0.01 14.69 16.06
CA ASN A 34 -1.42 14.44 16.34
C ASN A 34 -1.94 13.36 15.38
N PHE A 35 -2.23 12.18 15.91
CA PHE A 35 -2.72 11.05 15.12
C PHE A 35 -3.87 10.31 15.80
N GLU A 36 -4.63 9.59 14.98
CA GLU A 36 -5.62 8.60 15.41
C GLU A 36 -5.41 7.30 14.64
N LEU A 37 -5.57 6.17 15.31
CA LEU A 37 -5.54 4.83 14.71
C LEU A 37 -6.97 4.34 14.52
N ASP A 38 -7.31 3.98 13.29
CA ASP A 38 -8.61 3.39 12.92
C ASP A 38 -8.40 2.01 12.31
N ILE A 39 -8.89 0.98 13.01
CA ILE A 39 -8.82 -0.43 12.58
C ILE A 39 -10.22 -0.88 12.20
N GLU A 40 -10.52 -0.90 10.92
CA GLU A 40 -11.78 -1.37 10.38
C GLU A 40 -11.73 -2.85 10.08
N SER A 41 -12.61 -3.62 10.75
CA SER A 41 -12.62 -5.09 10.68
C SER A 41 -14.01 -5.66 10.40
N GLY A 42 -14.08 -6.97 10.11
CA GLY A 42 -15.33 -7.72 9.97
C GLY A 42 -16.14 -7.35 8.73
N THR A 43 -15.52 -6.76 7.71
CA THR A 43 -16.20 -6.38 6.46
C THR A 43 -15.28 -6.60 5.25
N LEU A 44 -15.81 -6.38 4.04
CA LEU A 44 -15.00 -6.44 2.83
C LEU A 44 -14.00 -5.28 2.80
N VAL A 45 -12.79 -5.52 2.31
CA VAL A 45 -11.67 -4.56 2.35
C VAL A 45 -12.05 -3.20 1.75
N TYR A 46 -12.77 -3.17 0.64
CA TYR A 46 -13.19 -1.92 0.03
C TYR A 46 -14.18 -1.12 0.88
N LEU A 47 -15.05 -1.80 1.65
CA LEU A 47 -15.96 -1.13 2.60
C LEU A 47 -15.21 -0.60 3.82
N ALA A 48 -14.22 -1.33 4.31
CA ALA A 48 -13.35 -0.85 5.38
C ALA A 48 -12.60 0.41 4.94
N ARG A 49 -11.99 0.40 3.75
CA ARG A 49 -11.32 1.58 3.19
C ARG A 49 -12.28 2.76 2.96
N GLU A 50 -13.49 2.49 2.47
CA GLU A 50 -14.52 3.53 2.28
C GLU A 50 -14.88 4.20 3.60
N ARG A 51 -15.09 3.44 4.70
CA ARG A 51 -15.39 3.98 6.04
C ARG A 51 -14.24 4.83 6.58
N ILE A 52 -13.01 4.33 6.50
CA ILE A 52 -11.82 5.08 6.92
C ILE A 52 -11.68 6.38 6.12
N ALA A 53 -11.90 6.35 4.80
CA ALA A 53 -11.86 7.55 3.95
C ALA A 53 -12.92 8.57 4.36
N HIS A 54 -14.16 8.13 4.57
CA HIS A 54 -15.24 9.01 5.03
C HIS A 54 -14.96 9.60 6.40
N LYS A 55 -14.43 8.83 7.34
CA LYS A 55 -13.99 9.34 8.65
C LYS A 55 -12.91 10.41 8.48
N ALA A 56 -11.89 10.15 7.67
CA ALA A 56 -10.83 11.12 7.42
C ALA A 56 -11.37 12.45 6.87
N ILE A 57 -12.35 12.38 5.96
CA ILE A 57 -12.99 13.54 5.36
C ILE A 57 -13.85 14.28 6.37
N ASN A 58 -14.72 13.58 7.10
CA ASN A 58 -15.73 14.17 7.98
C ASN A 58 -15.13 14.76 9.26
N GLU A 59 -14.00 14.25 9.70
CA GLU A 59 -13.32 14.68 10.92
C GLU A 59 -12.09 15.56 10.64
N ASP A 60 -11.93 16.05 9.40
CA ASP A 60 -10.90 17.00 8.98
C ASP A 60 -9.46 16.52 9.28
N PHE A 61 -9.17 15.25 9.04
CA PHE A 61 -7.79 14.77 8.99
C PHE A 61 -7.08 15.39 7.78
N SER A 62 -5.80 15.71 7.95
CA SER A 62 -5.01 16.27 6.84
C SER A 62 -4.47 15.18 5.90
N HIS A 63 -4.16 14.01 6.46
CA HIS A 63 -3.58 12.87 5.74
C HIS A 63 -4.13 11.57 6.28
N VAL A 64 -4.14 10.54 5.42
CA VAL A 64 -4.35 9.15 5.81
C VAL A 64 -3.12 8.33 5.45
N LEU A 65 -2.55 7.65 6.43
CA LEU A 65 -1.54 6.60 6.25
C LEU A 65 -2.26 5.25 6.22
N TRP A 66 -2.33 4.65 5.05
CA TRP A 66 -2.91 3.32 4.84
C TRP A 66 -1.87 2.26 5.09
N LEU A 67 -2.20 1.27 5.93
CA LEU A 67 -1.34 0.14 6.26
C LEU A 67 -2.17 -1.14 6.26
N ASP A 68 -1.88 -2.08 5.36
CA ASP A 68 -2.53 -3.39 5.41
C ASP A 68 -2.00 -4.21 6.60
N SER A 69 -2.87 -5.00 7.21
CA SER A 69 -2.61 -5.73 8.47
C SER A 69 -1.59 -6.88 8.37
N ASP A 70 -0.98 -7.04 7.20
CA ASP A 70 0.06 -8.02 6.88
C ASP A 70 1.36 -7.39 6.34
N MET A 71 1.54 -6.08 6.58
CA MET A 71 2.75 -5.36 6.22
C MET A 71 3.76 -5.29 7.37
N VAL A 72 5.04 -5.27 7.01
CA VAL A 72 6.15 -5.03 7.95
C VAL A 72 6.89 -3.79 7.48
N PHE A 73 7.07 -2.82 8.34
CA PHE A 73 7.66 -1.51 8.01
C PHE A 73 8.45 -0.93 9.18
N ASN A 74 9.30 0.04 8.89
CA ASN A 74 10.08 0.74 9.91
C ASN A 74 9.24 1.82 10.62
N ALA A 75 9.64 2.19 11.83
CA ALA A 75 8.97 3.23 12.61
C ALA A 75 8.99 4.61 11.92
N ASP A 76 9.96 4.86 11.06
CA ASP A 76 10.15 6.12 10.32
C ASP A 76 9.32 6.21 9.02
N VAL A 77 8.48 5.21 8.73
CA VAL A 77 7.72 5.10 7.47
C VAL A 77 6.91 6.35 7.11
N LEU A 78 6.35 7.03 8.11
CA LEU A 78 5.62 8.28 7.88
C LEU A 78 6.57 9.41 7.45
N ASP A 79 7.68 9.57 8.16
CA ASP A 79 8.66 10.62 7.87
C ASP A 79 9.23 10.44 6.47
N ASP A 80 9.58 9.22 6.10
CA ASP A 80 10.10 8.89 4.78
C ASP A 80 9.09 9.21 3.67
N LEU A 81 7.83 8.78 3.81
CA LEU A 81 6.78 9.11 2.83
C LEU A 81 6.51 10.62 2.77
N MET A 82 6.48 11.31 3.91
CA MET A 82 6.29 12.78 3.97
C MET A 82 7.44 13.54 3.33
N PHE A 83 8.68 13.03 3.43
CA PHE A 83 9.86 13.66 2.83
C PHE A 83 9.76 13.78 1.30
N SER A 84 9.03 12.89 0.66
CA SER A 84 8.75 12.95 -0.79
C SER A 84 8.02 14.24 -1.21
N GLY A 85 7.29 14.88 -0.28
CA GLY A 85 6.48 16.08 -0.54
C GLY A 85 5.31 15.85 -1.49
N LYS A 86 4.86 14.61 -1.66
CA LYS A 86 3.79 14.24 -2.61
C LYS A 86 2.44 14.12 -1.90
N ASP A 87 1.37 14.44 -2.63
CA ASP A 87 0.00 14.38 -2.11
C ASP A 87 -0.56 12.96 -2.07
N PHE A 88 -0.01 12.06 -2.90
CA PHE A 88 -0.32 10.64 -2.96
C PHE A 88 0.96 9.86 -3.25
N VAL A 89 1.49 9.15 -2.25
CA VAL A 89 2.74 8.40 -2.37
C VAL A 89 2.63 7.02 -1.72
N SER A 90 3.20 6.01 -2.40
CA SER A 90 3.30 4.64 -1.93
C SER A 90 4.75 4.28 -1.61
N GLY A 91 4.96 3.46 -0.59
CA GLY A 91 6.17 2.67 -0.46
C GLY A 91 6.17 1.48 -1.42
N VAL A 92 7.30 0.77 -1.47
CA VAL A 92 7.47 -0.46 -2.28
C VAL A 92 7.25 -1.70 -1.45
N TYR A 93 6.44 -2.62 -1.96
CA TYR A 93 6.34 -3.98 -1.47
C TYR A 93 6.03 -4.95 -2.61
N HIS A 94 6.23 -6.25 -2.36
CA HIS A 94 6.10 -7.28 -3.38
C HIS A 94 4.90 -8.19 -3.13
N ALA A 95 4.33 -8.69 -4.22
CA ALA A 95 3.20 -9.62 -4.13
C ALA A 95 3.61 -10.94 -3.47
N ARG A 96 2.70 -11.52 -2.67
CA ARG A 96 2.89 -12.83 -2.00
C ARG A 96 2.82 -14.04 -2.93
N ARG A 97 2.47 -13.82 -4.20
CA ARG A 97 2.34 -14.87 -5.21
C ARG A 97 3.70 -15.20 -5.81
N LYS A 98 3.86 -16.45 -6.26
CA LYS A 98 5.07 -16.89 -6.98
C LYS A 98 5.39 -15.89 -8.12
N GLY A 99 6.66 -15.52 -8.21
CA GLY A 99 7.16 -14.45 -9.06
C GLY A 99 7.43 -13.14 -8.33
N TYR A 100 6.82 -12.94 -7.15
CA TYR A 100 7.11 -11.84 -6.21
C TYR A 100 7.26 -10.46 -6.88
N ALA A 101 6.47 -10.19 -7.91
CA ALA A 101 6.53 -8.91 -8.63
C ALA A 101 6.16 -7.73 -7.71
N PRO A 102 6.77 -6.54 -7.91
CA PRO A 102 6.39 -5.36 -7.14
C PRO A 102 4.92 -5.01 -7.36
N VAL A 103 4.25 -4.51 -6.32
CA VAL A 103 2.83 -4.11 -6.41
C VAL A 103 2.75 -2.63 -6.84
N ILE A 104 3.43 -2.34 -7.94
CA ILE A 104 3.49 -1.05 -8.60
C ILE A 104 3.06 -1.24 -10.05
N PHE A 105 2.23 -0.34 -10.55
CA PHE A 105 1.67 -0.42 -11.89
C PHE A 105 2.08 0.82 -12.70
N THR A 106 2.65 0.57 -13.87
CA THR A 106 3.08 1.61 -14.80
C THR A 106 1.98 2.01 -15.77
N LYS A 107 0.92 1.19 -15.86
CA LYS A 107 -0.22 1.44 -16.72
C LYS A 107 -1.50 0.89 -16.12
N LEU A 108 -2.57 1.69 -16.16
CA LEU A 108 -3.93 1.30 -15.84
C LEU A 108 -4.87 1.80 -16.93
N GLU A 109 -5.47 0.91 -17.69
CA GLU A 109 -6.36 1.26 -18.80
C GLU A 109 -7.64 0.43 -18.75
N THR A 110 -8.70 1.00 -19.25
CA THR A 110 -9.90 0.24 -19.63
C THR A 110 -9.99 0.24 -21.14
N ASN A 111 -9.99 -0.92 -21.75
CA ASN A 111 -10.15 -1.03 -23.19
C ASN A 111 -11.52 -0.47 -23.61
N PRO A 112 -11.58 0.55 -24.47
CA PRO A 112 -12.85 1.18 -24.85
C PRO A 112 -13.77 0.27 -25.67
N VAL A 113 -13.25 -0.82 -26.24
CA VAL A 113 -14.02 -1.74 -27.10
C VAL A 113 -14.72 -2.84 -26.30
N ASP A 114 -14.01 -3.44 -25.34
CA ASP A 114 -14.50 -4.59 -24.57
C ASP A 114 -14.73 -4.28 -23.08
N GLY A 115 -14.38 -3.08 -22.63
CA GLY A 115 -14.49 -2.67 -21.22
C GLY A 115 -13.53 -3.40 -20.27
N VAL A 116 -12.59 -4.20 -20.80
CA VAL A 116 -11.68 -5.00 -19.99
C VAL A 116 -10.58 -4.14 -19.43
N ALA A 117 -10.36 -4.25 -18.12
CA ALA A 117 -9.23 -3.62 -17.45
C ALA A 117 -7.90 -4.26 -17.90
N ARG A 118 -6.95 -3.40 -18.20
CA ARG A 118 -5.56 -3.79 -18.51
C ARG A 118 -4.62 -3.03 -17.61
N PHE A 119 -3.64 -3.72 -17.09
CA PHE A 119 -2.61 -3.12 -16.26
C PHE A 119 -1.26 -3.73 -16.58
N GLU A 120 -0.22 -2.92 -16.47
CA GLU A 120 1.16 -3.36 -16.57
C GLU A 120 1.85 -3.14 -15.22
N ARG A 121 2.53 -4.16 -14.71
CA ARG A 121 3.34 -4.06 -13.50
C ARG A 121 4.73 -3.57 -13.84
N ALA A 122 5.34 -2.83 -12.93
CA ALA A 122 6.76 -2.52 -13.04
C ALA A 122 7.58 -3.81 -12.91
N GLU A 123 8.50 -4.03 -13.85
CA GLU A 123 9.50 -5.11 -13.78
C GLU A 123 10.73 -4.65 -12.98
N SER A 124 11.02 -3.36 -13.03
CA SER A 124 12.06 -2.66 -12.30
C SER A 124 11.61 -1.23 -12.02
N TYR A 125 12.26 -0.55 -11.11
CA TYR A 125 11.95 0.83 -10.76
C TYR A 125 13.24 1.60 -10.44
N PRO A 126 13.26 2.95 -10.62
CA PRO A 126 14.41 3.79 -10.31
C PRO A 126 14.69 3.84 -8.80
N SER A 127 15.80 4.44 -8.41
CA SER A 127 16.16 4.69 -7.01
C SER A 127 15.47 5.92 -6.40
N ASP A 128 15.04 6.84 -7.24
CA ASP A 128 14.41 8.10 -6.84
C ASP A 128 12.88 8.00 -6.90
N VAL A 129 12.19 8.90 -6.21
CA VAL A 129 10.72 9.01 -6.24
C VAL A 129 10.24 9.21 -7.68
N PHE A 130 9.33 8.37 -8.16
CA PHE A 130 8.85 8.38 -9.54
C PHE A 130 7.33 8.28 -9.64
N GLU A 131 6.79 8.80 -10.73
CA GLU A 131 5.35 8.76 -11.03
C GLU A 131 4.94 7.36 -11.51
N ILE A 132 3.80 6.87 -11.01
CA ILE A 132 3.21 5.57 -11.33
C ILE A 132 1.75 5.71 -11.72
N ALA A 133 1.19 4.71 -12.40
CA ALA A 133 -0.23 4.69 -12.73
C ALA A 133 -1.09 4.16 -11.56
N GLY A 134 -0.51 3.34 -10.69
CA GLY A 134 -1.21 2.81 -9.51
C GLY A 134 -0.34 1.91 -8.66
N CYS A 135 -0.83 1.66 -7.46
CA CYS A 135 -0.19 0.80 -6.46
C CYS A 135 -1.25 0.04 -5.66
N GLY A 136 -0.83 -0.98 -4.95
CA GLY A 136 -1.63 -1.52 -3.85
C GLY A 136 -1.54 -0.63 -2.61
N PHE A 137 -2.47 -0.81 -1.69
CA PHE A 137 -2.62 0.07 -0.51
C PHE A 137 -1.98 -0.50 0.77
N GLY A 138 -0.97 -1.36 0.62
CA GLY A 138 -0.27 -1.95 1.76
C GLY A 138 0.52 -0.93 2.60
N CYS A 139 1.07 0.11 1.95
CA CYS A 139 1.75 1.23 2.62
C CYS A 139 1.65 2.48 1.75
N VAL A 140 0.70 3.35 2.05
CA VAL A 140 0.38 4.53 1.23
C VAL A 140 0.04 5.72 2.10
N LEU A 141 0.61 6.88 1.79
CA LEU A 141 0.24 8.16 2.38
C LEU A 141 -0.52 9.00 1.37
N ILE A 142 -1.70 9.49 1.75
CA ILE A 142 -2.55 10.31 0.88
C ILE A 142 -3.04 11.55 1.66
N LYS A 143 -2.97 12.73 1.06
CA LYS A 143 -3.66 13.89 1.57
C LYS A 143 -5.18 13.70 1.50
N THR A 144 -5.88 14.06 2.55
CA THR A 144 -7.34 13.93 2.61
C THR A 144 -8.05 14.73 1.51
N ASP A 145 -7.46 15.79 0.99
CA ASP A 145 -8.02 16.52 -0.14
C ASP A 145 -8.13 15.69 -1.41
N VAL A 146 -7.19 14.76 -1.66
CA VAL A 146 -7.29 13.77 -2.76
C VAL A 146 -8.47 12.84 -2.54
N LEU A 147 -8.67 12.36 -1.31
CA LEU A 147 -9.83 11.52 -0.95
C LEU A 147 -11.14 12.27 -1.14
N LYS A 148 -11.22 13.53 -0.67
CA LYS A 148 -12.39 14.39 -0.81
C LYS A 148 -12.77 14.57 -2.28
N ASP A 149 -11.78 14.89 -3.12
CA ASP A 149 -11.99 15.11 -4.55
C ASP A 149 -12.50 13.85 -5.25
N VAL A 150 -11.87 12.69 -4.97
CA VAL A 150 -12.30 11.40 -5.53
C VAL A 150 -13.71 11.03 -5.06
N CYS A 151 -13.98 11.05 -3.75
CA CYS A 151 -15.30 10.69 -3.22
C CYS A 151 -16.40 11.61 -3.74
N HIS A 152 -16.15 12.93 -3.81
CA HIS A 152 -17.13 13.90 -4.28
C HIS A 152 -17.46 13.74 -5.77
N ASN A 153 -16.45 13.63 -6.62
CA ASN A 153 -16.66 13.61 -8.08
C ASN A 153 -17.01 12.21 -8.62
N LYS A 154 -16.66 11.15 -7.92
CA LYS A 154 -16.92 9.75 -8.35
C LYS A 154 -18.03 9.05 -7.56
N GLY A 155 -18.54 9.70 -6.49
CA GLY A 155 -19.59 9.16 -5.61
C GLY A 155 -19.11 8.03 -4.69
N THR A 156 -17.88 7.57 -4.81
CA THR A 156 -17.23 6.54 -3.99
C THR A 156 -15.72 6.63 -4.15
N CYS A 157 -14.99 6.32 -3.08
CA CYS A 157 -13.54 6.25 -3.13
C CYS A 157 -13.07 4.86 -3.62
N PHE A 158 -13.48 3.81 -2.92
CA PHE A 158 -12.90 2.46 -3.02
C PHE A 158 -13.82 1.39 -3.61
N LEU A 159 -15.01 1.72 -4.13
CA LEU A 159 -15.84 0.71 -4.79
C LEU A 159 -15.06 0.10 -5.98
N PRO A 160 -14.89 -1.22 -6.04
CA PRO A 160 -14.19 -1.87 -7.15
C PRO A 160 -14.79 -1.52 -8.51
N LEU A 161 -13.97 -1.47 -9.53
CA LEU A 161 -14.40 -1.38 -10.93
C LEU A 161 -14.33 -2.77 -11.57
N PRO A 162 -15.04 -3.02 -12.67
CA PRO A 162 -14.91 -4.27 -13.41
C PRO A 162 -13.43 -4.58 -13.70
N ASN A 163 -12.95 -5.73 -13.18
CA ASN A 163 -11.58 -6.22 -13.30
C ASN A 163 -10.47 -5.38 -12.60
N PHE A 164 -10.83 -4.38 -11.81
CA PHE A 164 -9.92 -3.68 -10.89
C PHE A 164 -10.34 -3.91 -9.44
N GLY A 165 -9.40 -4.30 -8.57
CA GLY A 165 -9.57 -4.23 -7.13
C GLY A 165 -9.79 -2.78 -6.65
N GLU A 166 -10.15 -2.63 -5.40
CA GLU A 166 -10.48 -1.32 -4.80
C GLU A 166 -9.31 -0.32 -4.86
N ASP A 167 -8.09 -0.83 -4.68
CA ASP A 167 -6.85 -0.08 -4.72
C ASP A 167 -6.59 0.54 -6.11
N LEU A 168 -6.62 -0.28 -7.15
CA LEU A 168 -6.44 0.19 -8.53
C LEU A 168 -7.64 1.00 -9.03
N ALA A 169 -8.84 0.70 -8.53
CA ALA A 169 -10.04 1.49 -8.82
C ALA A 169 -9.92 2.91 -8.25
N PHE A 170 -9.39 3.06 -7.03
CA PHE A 170 -9.07 4.36 -6.44
C PHE A 170 -8.00 5.10 -7.26
N CYS A 171 -6.88 4.43 -7.55
CA CYS A 171 -5.80 5.00 -8.36
C CYS A 171 -6.31 5.54 -9.71
N LYS A 172 -7.15 4.75 -10.40
CA LYS A 172 -7.76 5.17 -11.67
C LYS A 172 -8.64 6.40 -11.51
N ARG A 173 -9.51 6.44 -10.49
CA ARG A 173 -10.38 7.60 -10.21
C ARG A 173 -9.59 8.85 -9.91
N ALA A 174 -8.52 8.72 -9.09
CA ALA A 174 -7.64 9.83 -8.76
C ALA A 174 -6.92 10.38 -10.00
N ALA A 175 -6.37 9.49 -10.83
CA ALA A 175 -5.71 9.87 -12.08
C ALA A 175 -6.66 10.56 -13.08
N GLU A 176 -7.92 10.11 -13.20
CA GLU A 176 -8.96 10.75 -14.03
C GLU A 176 -9.32 12.16 -13.57
N LEU A 177 -9.06 12.51 -12.31
CA LEU A 177 -9.23 13.85 -11.75
C LEU A 177 -7.94 14.68 -11.79
N GLY A 178 -6.86 14.12 -12.36
CA GLY A 178 -5.58 14.83 -12.53
C GLY A 178 -4.62 14.67 -11.36
N HIS A 179 -4.94 13.87 -10.33
CA HIS A 179 -4.02 13.58 -9.25
C HIS A 179 -2.90 12.64 -9.73
N LYS A 180 -1.68 13.02 -9.42
CA LYS A 180 -0.50 12.20 -9.68
C LYS A 180 -0.25 11.24 -8.53
N ILE A 181 0.12 10.02 -8.88
CA ILE A 181 0.45 8.96 -7.93
C ILE A 181 1.95 8.72 -8.01
N TRP A 182 2.60 8.62 -6.86
CA TRP A 182 4.03 8.47 -6.76
C TRP A 182 4.41 7.22 -5.98
N CYS A 183 5.58 6.70 -6.28
CA CYS A 183 6.22 5.65 -5.49
C CYS A 183 7.56 6.15 -4.98
N ASP A 184 7.79 5.96 -3.69
CA ASP A 184 9.10 6.18 -3.07
C ASP A 184 9.79 4.83 -2.86
N PRO A 185 10.81 4.50 -3.67
CA PRO A 185 11.49 3.22 -3.58
C PRO A 185 12.42 3.08 -2.39
N SER A 186 12.70 4.16 -1.65
CA SER A 186 13.45 4.11 -0.39
C SER A 186 12.61 3.54 0.75
N VAL A 187 11.28 3.66 0.66
CA VAL A 187 10.31 3.13 1.63
C VAL A 187 9.97 1.69 1.27
N VAL A 188 10.74 0.75 1.80
CA VAL A 188 10.57 -0.68 1.53
C VAL A 188 9.80 -1.36 2.65
N CYS A 189 8.71 -2.05 2.28
CA CYS A 189 7.89 -2.81 3.22
C CYS A 189 7.94 -4.30 2.91
N GLY A 190 7.99 -5.12 3.98
CA GLY A 190 7.77 -6.56 3.89
C GLY A 190 6.29 -6.87 3.76
N HIS A 191 5.94 -7.93 3.01
CA HIS A 191 4.57 -8.39 2.83
C HIS A 191 4.46 -9.83 3.33
N ILE A 192 3.78 -10.05 4.44
CA ILE A 192 3.66 -11.34 5.09
C ILE A 192 2.77 -12.25 4.25
N GLY A 193 3.28 -13.44 3.91
CA GLY A 193 2.55 -14.45 3.16
C GLY A 193 2.64 -15.80 3.85
N HIS A 194 1.58 -16.59 3.74
CA HIS A 194 1.60 -17.99 4.12
C HIS A 194 2.04 -18.82 2.92
N ILE A 195 3.06 -19.67 3.10
CA ILE A 195 3.53 -20.61 2.08
C ILE A 195 3.40 -22.03 2.64
N ALA A 196 2.98 -22.97 1.79
CA ALA A 196 3.15 -24.37 2.08
C ALA A 196 4.61 -24.75 1.81
N ILE A 197 5.27 -25.38 2.78
CA ILE A 197 6.67 -25.79 2.68
C ILE A 197 6.68 -27.30 2.41
N TYR A 198 7.33 -27.68 1.32
CA TYR A 198 7.46 -29.07 0.88
C TYR A 198 8.92 -29.54 0.98
N PRO A 199 9.20 -30.84 0.95
CA PRO A 199 10.58 -31.36 0.95
C PRO A 199 11.46 -30.76 -0.15
N GLU A 200 10.89 -30.47 -1.31
CA GLU A 200 11.58 -29.86 -2.45
C GLU A 200 12.09 -28.45 -2.14
N ASP A 201 11.40 -27.70 -1.28
CA ASP A 201 11.82 -26.35 -0.88
C ASP A 201 13.13 -26.40 -0.09
N TYR A 202 13.29 -27.42 0.78
CA TYR A 202 14.52 -27.65 1.51
C TYR A 202 15.67 -28.04 0.58
N GLU A 203 15.41 -28.92 -0.40
CA GLU A 203 16.42 -29.30 -1.39
C GLU A 203 16.87 -28.12 -2.27
N ASN A 204 15.93 -27.26 -2.66
CA ASN A 204 16.24 -26.04 -3.43
C ASN A 204 17.04 -25.04 -2.58
N TRP A 205 16.67 -24.85 -1.31
CA TRP A 205 17.41 -23.99 -0.39
C TRP A 205 18.86 -24.49 -0.20
N LYS A 206 19.09 -25.79 -0.01
CA LYS A 206 20.43 -26.36 0.09
C LYS A 206 21.30 -26.05 -1.14
N LYS A 207 20.74 -26.16 -2.34
CA LYS A 207 21.45 -25.82 -3.59
C LYS A 207 21.84 -24.33 -3.62
N THR A 208 20.95 -23.45 -3.20
CA THR A 208 21.21 -22.01 -3.16
C THR A 208 22.34 -21.67 -2.18
N VAL A 209 22.32 -22.24 -0.99
CA VAL A 209 23.37 -22.03 0.02
C VAL A 209 24.72 -22.63 -0.42
N SER A 210 24.73 -23.79 -1.06
CA SER A 210 25.95 -24.41 -1.58
C SER A 210 26.59 -23.52 -2.65
N ASN A 211 25.81 -23.02 -3.59
CA ASN A 211 26.29 -22.10 -4.63
C ASN A 211 26.83 -20.78 -4.05
N TYR A 212 26.16 -20.23 -3.04
CA TYR A 212 26.63 -19.03 -2.34
C TYR A 212 28.00 -19.24 -1.68
N ASN A 213 28.20 -20.38 -1.05
CA ASN A 213 29.48 -20.74 -0.38
C ASN A 213 30.61 -21.04 -1.37
N GLU A 214 30.31 -21.47 -2.59
CA GLU A 214 31.30 -21.70 -3.67
C GLU A 214 31.75 -20.41 -4.34
N VAL A 215 30.84 -19.43 -4.50
CA VAL A 215 31.15 -18.14 -5.14
C VAL A 215 31.91 -17.21 -4.21
N ASN A 216 31.81 -17.38 -2.88
CA ASN A 216 32.45 -16.51 -1.89
C ASN A 216 33.68 -17.17 -1.21
N LYS A 217 34.25 -18.23 -1.80
CA LYS A 217 35.58 -18.80 -1.47
C LYS A 217 36.64 -18.31 -2.45
#